data_0097e4fc86ab13a904f9d0bafd50df81
#
_entry.id   0097e4fc86ab13a904f9d0bafd50df81
#
_cell.length_a   1.000
_cell.length_b   1.000
_cell.length_c   1.000
_cell.angle_alpha   90.00
_cell.angle_beta   90.00
_cell.angle_gamma   90.00
#
_symmetry.space_group_name_H-M   'P 1'
#
loop_
_entity.id
_entity.type
_entity.pdbx_description
1 polymer ?
#
loop_
_entity_poly.entity_id
_entity_poly.type
_entity_poly.pdbx_seq_one_letter_code
_entity_poly.pdbx_strand_id
1 'polypeptide(L)'
;SKNLRPNSATWGAPIKIETISLDTLIKNHGSPDLIKIDVEGYEYEALSGLKEKQKQICFEWHEESVEELIKCVEHLQGVGYAMFGVSGYFDEGDVFDKATYDERGDAYMTFPKNYYSWEELSKELLTSVCQAARRVNYGMFFVR
;
A
#
# COMPACT_ATOMS: atom_id res chain seq x y z
N SER A 1 -4.88 9.48 -14.45
CA SER A 1 -4.47 10.34 -13.33
C SER A 1 -5.70 11.02 -12.76
N LYS A 2 -6.24 10.46 -11.74
CA LYS A 2 -7.51 10.91 -11.18
C LYS A 2 -7.24 11.57 -9.84
N ASN A 3 -7.51 12.85 -9.77
CA ASN A 3 -7.79 13.58 -8.53
C ASN A 3 -6.69 13.65 -7.45
N LEU A 4 -5.45 13.67 -7.83
CA LEU A 4 -4.38 14.02 -6.91
C LEU A 4 -4.44 15.53 -6.63
N ARG A 5 -5.00 15.87 -5.47
CA ARG A 5 -5.01 17.16 -4.78
C ARG A 5 -5.32 18.40 -5.63
N PRO A 6 -6.47 19.04 -5.44
CA PRO A 6 -6.91 20.19 -6.26
C PRO A 6 -6.17 21.51 -6.02
N ASN A 7 -5.03 21.54 -5.37
CA ASN A 7 -4.33 22.78 -5.09
C ASN A 7 -2.85 22.72 -5.47
N SER A 8 -2.54 23.37 -6.59
CA SER A 8 -1.28 24.05 -6.89
C SER A 8 -0.14 23.33 -7.62
N ALA A 9 -0.19 22.06 -7.91
CA ALA A 9 0.85 21.47 -8.76
C ALA A 9 0.48 21.62 -10.24
N THR A 10 1.12 22.55 -10.93
CA THR A 10 1.12 22.56 -12.40
C THR A 10 2.06 21.45 -12.87
N TRP A 11 1.48 20.41 -13.44
CA TRP A 11 2.27 19.35 -14.06
C TRP A 11 3.04 19.90 -15.26
N GLY A 12 4.34 19.63 -15.32
CA GLY A 12 5.15 19.93 -16.49
C GLY A 12 4.79 19.06 -17.69
N ALA A 13 5.48 19.25 -18.81
CA ALA A 13 5.33 18.37 -19.96
C ALA A 13 5.73 16.92 -19.58
N PRO A 14 5.00 15.89 -20.07
CA PRO A 14 5.34 14.51 -19.79
C PRO A 14 6.73 14.17 -20.34
N ILE A 15 7.51 13.43 -19.55
CA ILE A 15 8.79 12.89 -19.97
C ILE A 15 8.66 11.39 -20.19
N LYS A 16 9.34 10.87 -21.20
CA LYS A 16 9.43 9.44 -21.44
C LYS A 16 10.59 8.87 -20.65
N ILE A 17 10.33 7.84 -19.87
CA ILE A 17 11.34 7.09 -19.11
C ILE A 17 11.30 5.62 -19.49
N GLU A 18 12.44 4.95 -19.38
CA GLU A 18 12.51 3.49 -19.46
C GLU A 18 12.17 2.89 -18.09
N THR A 19 11.43 1.81 -18.09
CA THR A 19 11.06 1.09 -16.87
C THR A 19 11.50 -0.36 -16.97
N ILE A 20 11.76 -0.97 -15.81
CA ILE A 20 12.04 -2.40 -15.69
C ILE A 20 11.14 -3.00 -14.62
N SER A 21 10.85 -4.30 -14.72
CA SER A 21 10.04 -4.99 -13.72
C SER A 21 10.81 -5.25 -12.43
N LEU A 22 10.09 -5.43 -11.33
CA LEU A 22 10.66 -5.85 -10.04
C LEU A 22 11.44 -7.16 -10.18
N ASP A 23 10.92 -8.13 -10.91
CA ASP A 23 11.64 -9.39 -11.18
C ASP A 23 12.99 -9.17 -11.86
N THR A 24 13.06 -8.22 -12.80
CA THR A 24 14.33 -7.88 -13.45
C THR A 24 15.31 -7.24 -12.50
N LEU A 25 14.84 -6.33 -11.63
CA LEU A 25 15.67 -5.74 -10.58
C LEU A 25 16.21 -6.79 -9.62
N ILE A 26 15.35 -7.68 -9.14
CA ILE A 26 15.71 -8.76 -8.22
C ILE A 26 16.72 -9.71 -8.87
N LYS A 27 16.49 -10.07 -10.13
CA LYS A 27 17.42 -10.92 -10.88
C LYS A 27 18.81 -10.30 -11.01
N ASN A 28 18.88 -9.00 -11.20
CA ASN A 28 20.16 -8.29 -11.42
C ASN A 28 20.90 -7.96 -10.13
N HIS A 29 20.18 -7.77 -9.02
CA HIS A 29 20.75 -7.25 -7.77
C HIS A 29 20.60 -8.18 -6.56
N GLY A 30 19.85 -9.28 -6.70
CA GLY A 30 19.52 -10.19 -5.61
C GLY A 30 18.21 -9.84 -4.91
N SER A 31 17.71 -10.79 -4.10
CA SER A 31 16.47 -10.61 -3.34
C SER A 31 16.68 -9.65 -2.18
N PRO A 32 15.89 -8.57 -2.09
CA PRO A 32 15.96 -7.64 -0.97
C PRO A 32 15.27 -8.20 0.29
N ASP A 33 15.61 -7.66 1.44
CA ASP A 33 14.88 -7.93 2.69
C ASP A 33 13.52 -7.26 2.74
N LEU A 34 13.40 -6.09 2.12
CA LEU A 34 12.16 -5.31 2.03
C LEU A 34 12.09 -4.58 0.68
N ILE A 35 10.94 -4.62 0.06
CA ILE A 35 10.58 -3.77 -1.08
C ILE A 35 9.59 -2.71 -0.59
N LYS A 36 9.96 -1.43 -0.66
CA LYS A 36 9.02 -0.32 -0.47
C LYS A 36 8.60 0.22 -1.83
N ILE A 37 7.29 0.37 -2.02
CA ILE A 37 6.67 0.96 -3.20
C ILE A 37 5.84 2.17 -2.76
N ASP A 38 6.08 3.29 -3.42
CA ASP A 38 5.46 4.57 -3.13
C ASP A 38 5.57 5.38 -4.43
N VAL A 39 4.59 5.19 -5.30
CA VAL A 39 4.60 5.65 -6.70
C VAL A 39 3.33 6.43 -7.06
N GLU A 40 2.69 6.98 -6.02
CA GLU A 40 1.60 7.96 -6.16
C GLU A 40 0.44 7.48 -7.06
N GLY A 41 -0.07 6.28 -6.78
CA GLY A 41 -1.23 5.69 -7.46
C GLY A 41 -0.90 4.77 -8.63
N TYR A 42 0.34 4.27 -8.73
CA TYR A 42 0.80 3.24 -9.67
C TYR A 42 1.32 1.99 -8.94
N GLU A 43 0.86 1.76 -7.72
CA GLU A 43 1.31 0.65 -6.86
C GLU A 43 1.00 -0.70 -7.51
N TYR A 44 -0.18 -0.84 -8.10
CA TYR A 44 -0.56 -2.06 -8.79
C TYR A 44 0.34 -2.34 -10.00
N GLU A 45 0.61 -1.34 -10.83
CA GLU A 45 1.50 -1.47 -11.99
C GLU A 45 2.90 -1.89 -11.57
N ALA A 46 3.43 -1.29 -10.49
CA ALA A 46 4.73 -1.66 -9.95
C ALA A 46 4.73 -3.11 -9.42
N LEU A 47 3.71 -3.49 -8.63
CA LEU A 47 3.56 -4.84 -8.09
C LEU A 47 3.32 -5.89 -9.18
N SER A 48 2.64 -5.55 -10.27
CA SER A 48 2.37 -6.47 -11.38
C SER A 48 3.64 -7.03 -12.04
N GLY A 49 4.77 -6.33 -11.86
CA GLY A 49 6.10 -6.75 -12.29
C GLY A 49 6.77 -7.79 -11.38
N LEU A 50 6.11 -8.22 -10.29
CA LEU A 50 6.59 -9.22 -9.35
C LEU A 50 5.86 -10.54 -9.57
N LYS A 51 6.59 -11.62 -9.84
CA LYS A 51 6.05 -12.97 -10.07
C LYS A 51 6.46 -13.97 -9.00
N GLU A 52 7.52 -13.67 -8.27
CA GLU A 52 8.07 -14.56 -7.24
C GLU A 52 8.02 -13.89 -5.87
N LYS A 53 7.60 -14.64 -4.87
CA LYS A 53 7.48 -14.15 -3.49
C LYS A 53 8.84 -13.66 -2.97
N GLN A 54 8.87 -12.47 -2.45
CA GLN A 54 9.97 -11.87 -1.72
C GLN A 54 9.71 -11.92 -0.21
N LYS A 55 10.71 -11.57 0.59
CA LYS A 55 10.63 -11.67 2.04
C LYS A 55 9.55 -10.77 2.64
N GLN A 56 9.53 -9.51 2.23
CA GLN A 56 8.56 -8.54 2.70
C GLN A 56 8.37 -7.42 1.68
N ILE A 57 7.14 -6.94 1.56
CA ILE A 57 6.78 -5.80 0.73
C ILE A 57 5.97 -4.82 1.58
N CYS A 58 6.17 -3.53 1.36
CA CYS A 58 5.23 -2.51 1.78
C CYS A 58 4.95 -1.54 0.63
N PHE A 59 3.71 -1.08 0.55
CA PHE A 59 3.29 -0.10 -0.44
C PHE A 59 2.30 0.88 0.17
N GLU A 60 2.26 2.08 -0.39
CA GLU A 60 1.30 3.10 0.04
C GLU A 60 -0.11 2.75 -0.44
N TRP A 61 -1.11 3.10 0.35
CA TRP A 61 -2.50 3.01 -0.02
C TRP A 61 -3.28 4.23 0.46
N HIS A 62 -4.33 4.58 -0.27
CA HIS A 62 -5.22 5.70 0.04
C HIS A 62 -6.68 5.23 0.07
N GLU A 63 -7.50 5.83 0.92
CA GLU A 63 -8.93 5.50 1.00
C GLU A 63 -9.66 5.77 -0.33
N GLU A 64 -9.20 6.74 -1.08
CA GLU A 64 -9.77 7.08 -2.39
C GLU A 64 -9.49 6.03 -3.47
N SER A 65 -8.58 5.09 -3.19
CA SER A 65 -8.08 4.07 -4.13
C SER A 65 -8.24 2.64 -3.61
N VAL A 66 -9.30 2.36 -2.84
CA VAL A 66 -9.55 1.02 -2.28
C VAL A 66 -9.62 -0.06 -3.36
N GLU A 67 -10.19 0.24 -4.52
CA GLU A 67 -10.23 -0.72 -5.63
C GLU A 67 -8.83 -1.11 -6.11
N GLU A 68 -7.89 -0.19 -6.06
CA GLU A 68 -6.50 -0.45 -6.40
C GLU A 68 -5.80 -1.27 -5.33
N LEU A 69 -6.03 -0.96 -4.05
CA LEU A 69 -5.57 -1.80 -2.94
C LEU A 69 -6.05 -3.25 -3.11
N ILE A 70 -7.31 -3.47 -3.45
CA ILE A 70 -7.85 -4.82 -3.67
C ILE A 70 -7.09 -5.53 -4.79
N LYS A 71 -6.85 -4.87 -5.92
CA LYS A 71 -6.05 -5.44 -7.03
C LYS A 71 -4.63 -5.80 -6.61
N CYS A 72 -3.99 -4.93 -5.83
CA CYS A 72 -2.66 -5.20 -5.26
C CYS A 72 -2.67 -6.47 -4.40
N VAL A 73 -3.65 -6.58 -3.51
CA VAL A 73 -3.79 -7.74 -2.62
C VAL A 73 -4.06 -9.02 -3.41
N GLU A 74 -5.00 -9.00 -4.35
CA GLU A 74 -5.31 -10.16 -5.21
C GLU A 74 -4.07 -10.63 -5.99
N HIS A 75 -3.32 -9.70 -6.55
CA HIS A 75 -2.06 -10.03 -7.23
C HIS A 75 -1.07 -10.68 -6.27
N LEU A 76 -0.86 -10.09 -5.10
CA LEU A 76 0.08 -10.59 -4.09
C LEU A 76 -0.34 -11.95 -3.52
N GLN A 77 -1.64 -12.20 -3.36
CA GLN A 77 -2.15 -13.53 -3.03
C GLN A 77 -1.83 -14.54 -4.13
N GLY A 78 -1.96 -14.16 -5.40
CA GLY A 78 -1.56 -14.98 -6.54
C GLY A 78 -0.06 -15.29 -6.57
N VAL A 79 0.79 -14.41 -6.06
CA VAL A 79 2.24 -14.61 -5.88
C VAL A 79 2.56 -15.48 -4.66
N GLY A 80 1.60 -15.70 -3.76
CA GLY A 80 1.74 -16.59 -2.59
C GLY A 80 1.89 -15.87 -1.24
N TYR A 81 1.51 -14.61 -1.16
CA TYR A 81 1.39 -13.91 0.12
C TYR A 81 0.04 -14.21 0.78
N ALA A 82 0.04 -14.35 2.09
CA ALA A 82 -1.16 -14.68 2.85
C ALA A 82 -1.39 -13.80 4.08
N MET A 83 -0.38 -13.05 4.50
CA MET A 83 -0.41 -12.27 5.73
C MET A 83 -0.18 -10.79 5.43
N PHE A 84 -1.10 -9.97 5.91
CA PHE A 84 -1.20 -8.55 5.62
C PHE A 84 -1.26 -7.74 6.91
N GLY A 85 -0.63 -6.59 6.92
CA GLY A 85 -0.66 -5.64 8.02
C GLY A 85 -0.81 -4.22 7.52
N VAL A 86 -1.34 -3.34 8.34
CA VAL A 86 -1.58 -1.94 8.00
C VAL A 86 -0.95 -1.04 9.03
N SER A 87 -0.28 -0.01 8.57
CA SER A 87 -0.02 1.19 9.35
C SER A 87 -0.66 2.38 8.65
N GLY A 88 -1.11 3.38 9.41
CA GLY A 88 -1.81 4.47 8.74
C GLY A 88 -1.98 5.70 9.61
N TYR A 89 -2.30 6.80 8.94
CA TYR A 89 -2.77 8.02 9.56
C TYR A 89 -4.30 8.05 9.49
N PHE A 90 -4.93 8.16 10.65
CA PHE A 90 -6.37 8.24 10.80
C PHE A 90 -6.71 9.49 11.59
N ASP A 91 -7.81 10.15 11.27
CA ASP A 91 -8.27 11.31 12.02
C ASP A 91 -8.66 10.95 13.47
N GLU A 92 -8.55 11.91 14.38
CA GLU A 92 -8.84 11.73 15.80
C GLU A 92 -10.21 11.07 16.03
N GLY A 93 -10.19 9.95 16.73
CA GLY A 93 -11.38 9.24 17.18
C GLY A 93 -11.75 7.99 16.40
N ASP A 94 -11.06 7.69 15.29
CA ASP A 94 -11.31 6.53 14.46
C ASP A 94 -10.10 5.63 14.35
N VAL A 95 -9.95 4.78 15.34
CA VAL A 95 -8.89 3.80 15.36
C VAL A 95 -9.37 2.57 14.62
N PHE A 96 -8.73 2.27 13.49
CA PHE A 96 -8.77 0.95 12.91
C PHE A 96 -7.97 0.03 13.83
N ASP A 97 -8.64 -0.89 14.52
CA ASP A 97 -8.04 -1.68 15.61
C ASP A 97 -6.80 -2.48 15.21
N LYS A 98 -6.71 -2.84 13.94
CA LYS A 98 -5.59 -3.62 13.38
C LYS A 98 -4.45 -2.77 12.83
N ALA A 99 -4.63 -1.46 12.75
CA ALA A 99 -3.57 -0.58 12.30
C ALA A 99 -2.56 -0.28 13.41
N THR A 100 -1.33 -0.06 13.01
CA THR A 100 -0.26 0.35 13.91
C THR A 100 0.04 1.82 13.66
N TYR A 101 0.16 2.57 14.75
CA TYR A 101 0.55 3.98 14.74
C TYR A 101 1.85 4.18 15.48
N ASP A 102 2.58 5.20 15.10
CA ASP A 102 3.56 5.76 15.99
C ASP A 102 2.90 6.84 16.89
N GLU A 103 3.45 7.05 18.09
CA GLU A 103 2.94 8.00 19.05
C GLU A 103 3.05 9.47 18.61
N ARG A 104 3.72 9.74 17.51
CA ARG A 104 3.96 11.05 16.91
C ARG A 104 3.07 11.37 15.71
N GLY A 105 2.22 10.43 15.33
CA GLY A 105 1.40 10.55 14.11
C GLY A 105 2.17 10.38 12.82
N ASP A 106 3.46 10.04 12.87
CA ASP A 106 4.29 9.71 11.71
C ASP A 106 4.08 8.24 11.33
N ALA A 107 2.92 7.94 10.81
CA ALA A 107 2.51 6.58 10.42
C ALA A 107 3.34 5.94 9.31
N TYR A 108 4.17 6.71 8.65
CA TYR A 108 4.80 6.34 7.41
C TYR A 108 5.76 5.15 7.42
N MET A 109 6.28 4.78 8.57
CA MET A 109 7.35 3.78 8.63
C MET A 109 7.24 2.83 9.81
N THR A 110 6.10 2.80 10.48
CA THR A 110 5.91 1.88 11.59
C THR A 110 5.50 0.50 11.07
N PHE A 111 6.36 -0.49 11.27
CA PHE A 111 6.00 -1.87 10.92
C PHE A 111 4.81 -2.34 11.76
N PRO A 112 3.82 -3.01 11.16
CA PRO A 112 2.69 -3.54 11.90
C PRO A 112 3.15 -4.53 12.96
N LYS A 113 2.57 -4.43 14.15
CA LYS A 113 2.82 -5.38 15.24
C LYS A 113 2.26 -6.75 14.92
N ASN A 114 1.12 -6.78 14.22
CA ASN A 114 0.40 -7.99 13.85
C ASN A 114 0.12 -8.03 12.36
N TYR A 115 0.00 -9.25 11.85
CA TYR A 115 -0.39 -9.55 10.48
C TYR A 115 -1.61 -10.47 10.50
N TYR A 116 -2.49 -10.29 9.56
CA TYR A 116 -3.79 -10.95 9.47
C TYR A 116 -3.98 -11.56 8.09
N SER A 117 -4.89 -12.52 7.97
CA SER A 117 -5.39 -12.92 6.65
C SER A 117 -6.11 -11.75 5.96
N TRP A 118 -6.18 -11.78 4.64
CA TRP A 118 -6.96 -10.75 3.92
C TRP A 118 -8.43 -10.77 4.31
N GLU A 119 -8.99 -11.94 4.57
CA GLU A 119 -10.39 -12.08 5.01
C GLU A 119 -10.66 -11.35 6.34
N GLU A 120 -9.75 -11.44 7.29
CA GLU A 120 -9.88 -10.76 8.59
C GLU A 120 -9.65 -9.25 8.48
N LEU A 121 -8.64 -8.85 7.70
CA LEU A 121 -8.26 -7.45 7.56
C LEU A 121 -9.27 -6.67 6.72
N SER A 122 -9.75 -7.25 5.62
CA SER A 122 -10.66 -6.58 4.69
C SER A 122 -12.01 -6.26 5.30
N LYS A 123 -12.56 -7.13 6.16
CA LYS A 123 -13.84 -6.89 6.84
C LYS A 123 -13.82 -5.58 7.63
N GLU A 124 -12.75 -5.34 8.34
CA GLU A 124 -12.62 -4.15 9.18
C GLU A 124 -12.22 -2.93 8.34
N LEU A 125 -11.22 -3.09 7.45
CA LEU A 125 -10.74 -2.03 6.58
C LEU A 125 -11.86 -1.48 5.68
N LEU A 126 -12.56 -2.35 4.96
CA LEU A 126 -13.64 -1.92 4.06
C LEU A 126 -14.83 -1.34 4.83
N THR A 127 -15.12 -1.85 6.03
CA THR A 127 -16.14 -1.26 6.88
C THR A 127 -15.76 0.16 7.31
N SER A 128 -14.52 0.36 7.72
CA SER A 128 -14.00 1.68 8.12
C SER A 128 -14.02 2.67 6.96
N VAL A 129 -13.65 2.23 5.77
CA VAL A 129 -13.68 3.05 4.55
C VAL A 129 -15.12 3.36 4.11
N CYS A 130 -16.02 2.38 4.15
CA CYS A 130 -17.41 2.56 3.72
C CYS A 130 -18.26 3.36 4.72
N GLN A 131 -17.91 3.38 5.99
CA GLN A 131 -18.59 4.20 7.00
C GLN A 131 -18.24 5.69 6.96
N ALA A 132 -17.69 6.12 5.90
CA ALA A 132 -17.20 7.40 5.36
C ALA A 132 -17.66 8.76 5.99
N ALA A 133 -18.08 8.77 7.23
CA ALA A 133 -18.04 9.98 8.05
C ALA A 133 -16.64 10.23 8.67
N ARG A 134 -15.67 9.37 8.38
CA ARG A 134 -14.45 9.23 9.15
C ARG A 134 -13.28 9.03 8.19
N ARG A 135 -12.33 9.93 8.22
CA ARG A 135 -11.25 10.03 7.25
C ARG A 135 -10.09 9.11 7.61
N VAL A 136 -10.02 7.98 6.95
CA VAL A 136 -8.75 7.28 6.76
C VAL A 136 -8.04 8.02 5.63
N ASN A 137 -6.96 8.72 5.90
CA ASN A 137 -6.37 9.54 4.85
C ASN A 137 -5.46 8.71 3.94
N TYR A 138 -4.54 7.96 4.50
CA TYR A 138 -3.58 7.11 3.77
C TYR A 138 -2.74 6.29 4.76
N GLY A 139 -1.97 5.35 4.25
CA GLY A 139 -1.05 4.55 5.07
C GLY A 139 -0.18 3.61 4.27
N MET A 140 0.54 2.76 5.00
CA MET A 140 1.35 1.72 4.40
C MET A 140 0.70 0.35 4.60
N PHE A 141 0.63 -0.41 3.54
CA PHE A 141 0.18 -1.79 3.54
C PHE A 141 1.39 -2.72 3.47
N PHE A 142 1.49 -3.64 4.40
CA PHE A 142 2.61 -4.57 4.55
C PHE A 142 2.18 -5.99 4.24
N VAL A 143 3.08 -6.75 3.61
CA VAL A 143 2.80 -8.11 3.17
C VAL A 143 4.01 -9.00 3.46
N ARG A 144 3.76 -10.24 3.94
CA ARG A 144 4.79 -11.25 4.18
C ARG A 144 4.32 -12.68 3.93
#